data_58b1762898caf37d9783c32c08ff9d6d
#
_entry.id   58b1762898caf37d9783c32c08ff9d6d
#
_cell.length_a   1.000
_cell.length_b   1.000
_cell.length_c   1.000
_cell.angle_alpha   90.00
_cell.angle_beta   90.00
_cell.angle_gamma   90.00
#
_symmetry.space_group_name_H-M   'P 1'
#
loop_
_entity.id
_entity.type
_entity.pdbx_description
1 polymer ?
#
loop_
_entity_poly.entity_id
_entity_poly.type
_entity_poly.pdbx_seq_one_letter_code
_entity_poly.pdbx_strand_id
1 'polypeptide(L)'
;MFFVLFTTIKDNFYISQINAQSGDVMANVYVEKIVHTPIEEQQTEIAERKGIGHPDSLADGIAEAMSRALSREYIRRFGAILHHNTDETQIVAGRAIPEFGGGEVIEPIYILLVGRATKFFEGNYIPTDKIAYKAARDYIKTHMANLDPDSDIIFNVKIGEGSTDLK
;
A
#
# COMPACT_ATOMS: atom_id res chain seq x y z
N MET A 1 8.14 0.11 21.76
CA MET A 1 7.86 0.61 20.40
C MET A 1 9.22 0.90 19.77
N PHE A 2 9.63 0.09 18.81
CA PHE A 2 10.93 0.24 18.16
C PHE A 2 10.75 1.08 16.91
N PHE A 3 11.45 2.20 16.82
CA PHE A 3 11.60 2.94 15.55
C PHE A 3 12.96 2.59 14.95
N VAL A 4 12.96 2.06 13.74
CA VAL A 4 14.17 1.94 12.94
C VAL A 4 14.16 3.09 11.94
N LEU A 5 15.06 4.05 12.11
CA LEU A 5 15.24 5.14 11.15
C LEU A 5 16.36 4.74 10.18
N PHE A 6 16.03 4.53 8.92
CA PHE A 6 17.03 4.34 7.87
C PHE A 6 17.36 5.71 7.26
N THR A 7 18.57 6.19 7.49
CA THR A 7 19.08 7.38 6.79
C THR A 7 20.23 6.94 5.90
N THR A 8 20.09 7.09 4.60
CA THR A 8 21.18 6.86 3.65
C THR A 8 22.09 8.09 3.66
N ILE A 9 23.28 7.96 4.20
CA ILE A 9 24.34 8.96 4.08
C ILE A 9 25.32 8.47 3.02
N LYS A 10 25.83 9.39 2.21
CA LYS A 10 26.67 9.16 1.01
C LYS A 10 27.94 8.31 1.21
N ASP A 11 28.23 7.85 2.43
CA ASP A 11 29.46 7.16 2.81
C ASP A 11 29.25 5.82 3.53
N ASN A 12 28.26 5.00 3.14
CA ASN A 12 28.09 3.61 3.62
C ASN A 12 28.05 3.42 5.15
N PHE A 13 27.21 4.17 5.88
CA PHE A 13 26.98 3.98 7.31
C PHE A 13 25.56 3.46 7.58
N TYR A 14 25.42 2.46 8.49
CA TYR A 14 24.13 2.01 9.02
C TYR A 14 24.02 2.31 10.51
N ILE A 15 22.83 2.72 10.96
CA ILE A 15 22.49 2.88 12.39
C ILE A 15 21.76 1.61 12.83
N SER A 16 22.33 0.83 13.76
CA SER A 16 21.80 -0.49 14.09
C SER A 16 20.90 -0.57 15.32
N GLN A 17 20.89 0.38 16.26
CA GLN A 17 19.96 0.36 17.41
C GLN A 17 19.78 1.71 18.11
N ILE A 18 18.53 2.03 18.52
CA ILE A 18 18.22 3.06 19.52
C ILE A 18 17.56 2.34 20.71
N ASN A 19 18.26 2.27 21.85
CA ASN A 19 17.69 1.81 23.12
C ASN A 19 17.30 3.03 23.97
N ALA A 20 16.00 3.23 24.22
CA ALA A 20 15.50 4.21 25.18
C ALA A 20 15.08 3.52 26.47
N GLN A 21 15.80 3.72 27.57
CA GLN A 21 15.32 3.43 28.91
C GLN A 21 14.95 4.72 29.65
N SER A 22 13.88 4.69 30.41
CA SER A 22 13.33 5.84 31.14
C SER A 22 14.28 6.31 32.25
N GLY A 23 14.71 7.56 32.16
CA GLY A 23 15.60 8.24 33.08
C GLY A 23 16.85 8.68 32.37
N ASP A 24 17.00 9.97 32.12
CA ASP A 24 18.05 10.63 31.34
C ASP A 24 18.41 9.92 30.02
N VAL A 25 17.69 10.27 28.96
CA VAL A 25 17.80 9.63 27.64
C VAL A 25 19.16 9.97 27.04
N MET A 26 20.17 9.19 27.34
CA MET A 26 21.35 9.07 26.49
C MET A 26 20.95 8.13 25.34
N ALA A 27 20.60 8.68 24.19
CA ALA A 27 20.43 7.88 22.99
C ALA A 27 21.79 7.27 22.62
N ASN A 28 21.97 5.98 22.90
CA ASN A 28 23.15 5.25 22.40
C ASN A 28 22.98 5.03 20.90
N VAL A 29 23.60 5.91 20.13
CA VAL A 29 23.72 5.77 18.67
C VAL A 29 25.02 5.05 18.40
N TYR A 30 24.92 3.85 17.83
CA TYR A 30 26.08 3.11 17.35
C TYR A 30 26.17 3.26 15.84
N VAL A 31 27.33 3.72 15.35
CA VAL A 31 27.59 3.91 13.93
C VAL A 31 28.86 3.14 13.58
N GLU A 32 28.76 2.23 12.62
CA GLU A 32 29.92 1.51 12.10
C GLU A 32 30.02 1.65 10.59
N LYS A 33 31.24 1.59 10.08
CA LYS A 33 31.48 1.56 8.64
C LYS A 33 31.29 0.14 8.13
N ILE A 34 30.41 -0.03 7.14
CA ILE A 34 30.26 -1.29 6.44
C ILE A 34 31.41 -1.42 5.44
N VAL A 35 32.17 -2.51 5.57
CA VAL A 35 33.26 -2.88 4.65
C VAL A 35 32.72 -3.94 3.68
N HIS A 36 32.10 -3.48 2.60
CA HIS A 36 31.70 -4.35 1.49
C HIS A 36 31.97 -3.61 0.16
N THR A 37 32.06 -4.39 -0.91
CA THR A 37 32.14 -3.82 -2.27
C THR A 37 30.81 -3.14 -2.61
N PRO A 38 30.78 -1.84 -2.96
CA PRO A 38 29.59 -1.17 -3.42
C PRO A 38 28.94 -1.92 -4.59
N ILE A 39 27.62 -1.81 -4.71
CA ILE A 39 26.87 -2.56 -5.72
C ILE A 39 27.32 -2.19 -7.14
N GLU A 40 27.71 -0.93 -7.36
CA GLU A 40 28.22 -0.39 -8.62
C GLU A 40 29.57 -0.97 -9.03
N GLU A 41 30.32 -1.54 -8.07
CA GLU A 41 31.65 -2.16 -8.29
C GLU A 41 31.59 -3.68 -8.31
N GLN A 42 30.41 -4.29 -8.08
CA GLN A 42 30.24 -5.72 -8.12
C GLN A 42 30.24 -6.24 -9.56
N GLN A 43 30.90 -7.39 -9.80
CA GLN A 43 30.93 -8.01 -11.12
C GLN A 43 29.56 -8.57 -11.55
N THR A 44 28.70 -8.89 -10.59
CA THR A 44 27.37 -9.47 -10.83
C THR A 44 26.37 -8.82 -9.90
N GLU A 45 25.29 -8.31 -10.46
CA GLU A 45 24.11 -7.85 -9.73
C GLU A 45 22.98 -8.84 -9.97
N ILE A 46 22.32 -9.27 -8.88
CA ILE A 46 21.12 -10.11 -8.93
C ILE A 46 19.97 -9.29 -8.40
N ALA A 47 18.96 -9.03 -9.26
CA ALA A 47 17.74 -8.33 -8.90
C ALA A 47 16.53 -9.23 -9.06
N GLU A 48 15.64 -9.24 -8.05
CA GLU A 48 14.32 -9.85 -8.13
C GLU A 48 13.26 -8.77 -8.22
N ARG A 49 12.29 -8.94 -9.11
CA ARG A 49 11.17 -8.02 -9.29
C ARG A 49 9.84 -8.77 -9.33
N LYS A 50 8.90 -8.33 -8.50
CA LYS A 50 7.50 -8.76 -8.57
C LYS A 50 6.82 -8.12 -9.79
N GLY A 51 6.16 -8.94 -10.61
CA GLY A 51 5.36 -8.46 -11.74
C GLY A 51 4.07 -7.77 -11.28
N ILE A 52 3.39 -7.09 -12.21
CA ILE A 52 2.13 -6.35 -11.92
C ILE A 52 1.04 -7.29 -11.37
N GLY A 53 0.98 -8.54 -11.83
CA GLY A 53 0.01 -9.54 -11.35
C GLY A 53 0.41 -10.24 -10.05
N HIS A 54 1.56 -9.94 -9.46
CA HIS A 54 1.93 -10.47 -8.15
C HIS A 54 0.99 -9.92 -7.07
N PRO A 55 0.50 -10.74 -6.12
CA PRO A 55 -0.45 -10.28 -5.09
C PRO A 55 0.00 -9.02 -4.35
N ASP A 56 1.26 -8.94 -3.95
CA ASP A 56 1.79 -7.75 -3.27
C ASP A 56 1.71 -6.50 -4.17
N SER A 57 2.10 -6.62 -5.45
CA SER A 57 2.04 -5.50 -6.39
C SER A 57 0.60 -5.06 -6.67
N LEU A 58 -0.35 -6.00 -6.68
CA LEU A 58 -1.78 -5.70 -6.81
C LEU A 58 -2.31 -5.02 -5.56
N ALA A 59 -1.95 -5.50 -4.36
CA ALA A 59 -2.37 -4.89 -3.10
C ALA A 59 -1.89 -3.45 -2.99
N ASP A 60 -0.61 -3.20 -3.24
CA ASP A 60 0.00 -1.87 -3.22
C ASP A 60 -0.63 -0.94 -4.28
N GLY A 61 -0.81 -1.45 -5.50
CA GLY A 61 -1.39 -0.66 -6.58
C GLY A 61 -2.86 -0.30 -6.35
N ILE A 62 -3.63 -1.19 -5.76
CA ILE A 62 -5.03 -0.94 -5.36
C ILE A 62 -5.06 0.09 -4.23
N ALA A 63 -4.23 -0.06 -3.20
CA ALA A 63 -4.12 0.86 -2.08
C ALA A 63 -3.77 2.29 -2.55
N GLU A 64 -2.78 2.42 -3.43
CA GLU A 64 -2.42 3.68 -4.08
C GLU A 64 -3.57 4.27 -4.91
N ALA A 65 -4.26 3.44 -5.70
CA ALA A 65 -5.40 3.89 -6.49
C ALA A 65 -6.54 4.44 -5.61
N MET A 66 -6.82 3.78 -4.48
CA MET A 66 -7.82 4.24 -3.50
C MET A 66 -7.41 5.58 -2.87
N SER A 67 -6.15 5.71 -2.42
CA SER A 67 -5.62 6.96 -1.85
C SER A 67 -5.71 8.11 -2.83
N ARG A 68 -5.31 7.90 -4.08
CA ARG A 68 -5.40 8.91 -5.14
C ARG A 68 -6.85 9.31 -5.45
N ALA A 69 -7.78 8.37 -5.44
CA ALA A 69 -9.19 8.66 -5.69
C ALA A 69 -9.81 9.47 -4.56
N LEU A 70 -9.52 9.15 -3.30
CA LEU A 70 -9.93 9.91 -2.12
C LEU A 70 -9.33 11.32 -2.15
N SER A 71 -8.03 11.44 -2.39
CA SER A 71 -7.34 12.74 -2.49
C SER A 71 -7.97 13.66 -3.55
N ARG A 72 -8.27 13.13 -4.74
CA ARG A 72 -8.94 13.90 -5.80
C ARG A 72 -10.32 14.36 -5.39
N GLU A 73 -11.10 13.52 -4.72
CA GLU A 73 -12.43 13.87 -4.26
C GLU A 73 -12.39 14.95 -3.16
N TYR A 74 -11.45 14.85 -2.23
CA TYR A 74 -11.24 15.83 -1.18
C TYR A 74 -10.83 17.19 -1.77
N ILE A 75 -9.83 17.21 -2.66
CA ILE A 75 -9.42 18.47 -3.34
C ILE A 75 -10.58 19.07 -4.12
N ARG A 76 -11.34 18.25 -4.86
CA ARG A 76 -12.48 18.73 -5.65
C ARG A 76 -13.56 19.38 -4.79
N ARG A 77 -13.83 18.83 -3.59
CA ARG A 77 -14.91 19.33 -2.70
C ARG A 77 -14.46 20.45 -1.79
N PHE A 78 -13.25 20.36 -1.25
CA PHE A 78 -12.79 21.15 -0.12
C PHE A 78 -11.50 21.93 -0.39
N GLY A 79 -10.87 21.74 -1.54
CA GLY A 79 -9.61 22.40 -1.88
C GLY A 79 -8.37 21.86 -1.16
N ALA A 80 -8.52 20.86 -0.29
CA ALA A 80 -7.44 20.26 0.48
C ALA A 80 -7.60 18.74 0.56
N ILE A 81 -6.50 18.02 0.81
CA ILE A 81 -6.53 16.58 1.07
C ILE A 81 -6.86 16.38 2.56
N LEU A 82 -7.96 15.65 2.83
CA LEU A 82 -8.32 15.26 4.18
C LEU A 82 -7.63 13.95 4.58
N HIS A 83 -7.53 13.72 5.90
CA HIS A 83 -6.88 12.54 6.44
C HIS A 83 -7.50 11.24 5.92
N HIS A 84 -6.65 10.36 5.41
CA HIS A 84 -6.97 8.97 5.05
C HIS A 84 -5.71 8.11 5.06
N ASN A 85 -5.92 6.81 5.27
CA ASN A 85 -4.93 5.77 5.16
C ASN A 85 -5.59 4.54 4.52
N THR A 86 -4.98 3.97 3.48
CA THR A 86 -5.52 2.86 2.69
C THR A 86 -4.51 1.75 2.44
N ASP A 87 -3.51 1.59 3.30
CA ASP A 87 -2.35 0.73 3.10
C ASP A 87 -2.53 -0.74 3.52
N GLU A 88 -3.72 -1.13 3.99
CA GLU A 88 -3.98 -2.48 4.48
C GLU A 88 -4.85 -3.33 3.52
N THR A 89 -4.61 -3.24 2.23
CA THR A 89 -5.30 -4.09 1.26
C THR A 89 -4.81 -5.53 1.35
N GLN A 90 -5.73 -6.49 1.47
CA GLN A 90 -5.45 -7.91 1.55
C GLN A 90 -6.03 -8.66 0.36
N ILE A 91 -5.28 -9.61 -0.18
CA ILE A 91 -5.71 -10.45 -1.32
C ILE A 91 -5.66 -11.91 -0.90
N VAL A 92 -6.79 -12.59 -1.06
CA VAL A 92 -6.89 -14.04 -0.97
C VAL A 92 -7.02 -14.58 -2.38
N ALA A 93 -6.08 -15.43 -2.79
CA ALA A 93 -6.06 -16.01 -4.12
C ALA A 93 -7.31 -16.86 -4.38
N GLY A 94 -7.87 -16.72 -5.57
CA GLY A 94 -8.89 -17.62 -6.09
C GLY A 94 -8.26 -18.88 -6.72
N ARG A 95 -9.06 -19.55 -7.52
CA ARG A 95 -8.64 -20.73 -8.29
C ARG A 95 -9.05 -20.59 -9.75
N ALA A 96 -8.16 -20.91 -10.66
CA ALA A 96 -8.42 -20.90 -12.08
C ALA A 96 -7.88 -22.16 -12.77
N ILE A 97 -8.46 -22.48 -13.91
CA ILE A 97 -7.97 -23.50 -14.85
C ILE A 97 -7.39 -22.73 -16.05
N PRO A 98 -6.05 -22.60 -16.15
CA PRO A 98 -5.45 -21.90 -17.27
C PRO A 98 -5.45 -22.75 -18.54
N GLU A 99 -5.68 -22.12 -19.69
CA GLU A 99 -5.59 -22.73 -21.01
C GLU A 99 -4.81 -21.80 -21.97
N PHE A 100 -4.33 -22.36 -23.09
CA PHE A 100 -3.70 -21.53 -24.12
C PHE A 100 -4.73 -20.58 -24.75
N GLY A 101 -4.46 -19.26 -24.63
CA GLY A 101 -5.34 -18.22 -25.15
C GLY A 101 -6.55 -17.88 -24.25
N GLY A 102 -6.61 -18.43 -23.02
CA GLY A 102 -7.70 -18.15 -22.10
C GLY A 102 -7.60 -18.91 -20.78
N GLY A 103 -8.75 -19.34 -20.28
CA GLY A 103 -8.90 -20.08 -19.04
C GLY A 103 -10.24 -19.77 -18.38
N GLU A 104 -10.53 -20.44 -17.28
CA GLU A 104 -11.76 -20.27 -16.50
C GLU A 104 -11.41 -20.00 -15.04
N VAL A 105 -12.02 -18.97 -14.45
CA VAL A 105 -11.95 -18.71 -13.01
C VAL A 105 -13.00 -19.57 -12.32
N ILE A 106 -12.55 -20.52 -11.48
CA ILE A 106 -13.41 -21.46 -10.75
C ILE A 106 -13.82 -20.90 -9.38
N GLU A 107 -12.89 -20.20 -8.72
CA GLU A 107 -13.13 -19.52 -7.46
C GLU A 107 -12.63 -18.08 -7.59
N PRO A 108 -13.47 -17.08 -7.31
CA PRO A 108 -13.07 -15.68 -7.44
C PRO A 108 -11.96 -15.31 -6.45
N ILE A 109 -11.15 -14.35 -6.85
CA ILE A 109 -10.19 -13.69 -5.95
C ILE A 109 -10.98 -12.87 -4.93
N TYR A 110 -10.65 -12.99 -3.65
CA TYR A 110 -11.23 -12.13 -2.61
C TYR A 110 -10.27 -11.01 -2.25
N ILE A 111 -10.74 -9.77 -2.34
CA ILE A 111 -9.96 -8.57 -2.03
C ILE A 111 -10.65 -7.81 -0.91
N LEU A 112 -9.95 -7.69 0.23
CA LEU A 112 -10.37 -6.90 1.38
C LEU A 112 -9.70 -5.52 1.31
N LEU A 113 -10.50 -4.49 1.15
CA LEU A 113 -10.06 -3.09 1.14
C LEU A 113 -10.21 -2.51 2.54
N VAL A 114 -9.11 -2.35 3.24
CA VAL A 114 -9.08 -1.84 4.61
C VAL A 114 -8.42 -0.47 4.66
N GLY A 115 -8.87 0.36 5.58
CA GLY A 115 -8.28 1.66 5.80
C GLY A 115 -9.12 2.55 6.70
N ARG A 116 -8.75 3.81 6.75
CA ARG A 116 -9.48 4.89 7.43
C ARG A 116 -9.56 6.09 6.52
N ALA A 117 -10.69 6.79 6.56
CA ALA A 117 -10.86 7.98 5.75
C ALA A 117 -11.85 8.95 6.42
N THR A 118 -11.71 10.24 6.16
CA THR A 118 -12.66 11.24 6.62
C THR A 118 -13.96 11.10 5.85
N LYS A 119 -15.04 10.64 6.53
CA LYS A 119 -16.37 10.41 5.95
C LYS A 119 -17.29 11.64 6.06
N PHE A 120 -16.99 12.54 6.99
CA PHE A 120 -17.75 13.78 7.19
C PHE A 120 -16.80 14.97 7.37
N PHE A 121 -17.02 16.03 6.62
CA PHE A 121 -16.28 17.28 6.76
C PHE A 121 -17.18 18.48 6.42
N GLU A 122 -17.17 19.50 7.29
CA GLU A 122 -18.02 20.69 7.13
C GLU A 122 -19.49 20.39 6.85
N GLY A 123 -20.04 19.36 7.54
CA GLY A 123 -21.43 18.92 7.38
C GLY A 123 -21.72 18.11 6.11
N ASN A 124 -20.71 17.84 5.28
CA ASN A 124 -20.88 17.09 4.05
C ASN A 124 -20.44 15.63 4.22
N TYR A 125 -21.28 14.71 3.78
CA TYR A 125 -20.96 13.29 3.71
C TYR A 125 -20.09 12.98 2.46
N ILE A 126 -19.06 12.17 2.66
CA ILE A 126 -18.13 11.71 1.61
C ILE A 126 -18.27 10.19 1.50
N PRO A 127 -18.66 9.63 0.35
CA PRO A 127 -18.92 8.20 0.18
C PRO A 127 -17.60 7.43 -0.03
N THR A 128 -16.75 7.41 0.98
CA THR A 128 -15.39 6.85 0.91
C THR A 128 -15.36 5.39 0.45
N ASP A 129 -16.30 4.57 0.93
CA ASP A 129 -16.39 3.15 0.58
C ASP A 129 -16.69 2.96 -0.93
N LYS A 130 -17.59 3.80 -1.48
CA LYS A 130 -17.91 3.79 -2.92
C LYS A 130 -16.74 4.24 -3.77
N ILE A 131 -16.00 5.24 -3.30
CA ILE A 131 -14.81 5.77 -3.98
C ILE A 131 -13.73 4.69 -3.99
N ALA A 132 -13.47 4.06 -2.86
CA ALA A 132 -12.48 2.97 -2.72
C ALA A 132 -12.82 1.78 -3.62
N TYR A 133 -14.07 1.30 -3.56
CA TYR A 133 -14.53 0.21 -4.42
C TYR A 133 -14.32 0.51 -5.91
N LYS A 134 -14.76 1.69 -6.34
CA LYS A 134 -14.60 2.10 -7.74
C LYS A 134 -13.12 2.15 -8.16
N ALA A 135 -12.26 2.72 -7.31
CA ALA A 135 -10.84 2.83 -7.60
C ALA A 135 -10.15 1.47 -7.71
N ALA A 136 -10.46 0.54 -6.81
CA ALA A 136 -9.94 -0.83 -6.84
C ALA A 136 -10.39 -1.58 -8.11
N ARG A 137 -11.67 -1.48 -8.43
CA ARG A 137 -12.25 -2.09 -9.63
C ARG A 137 -11.62 -1.55 -10.92
N ASP A 138 -11.49 -0.24 -11.03
CA ASP A 138 -10.90 0.43 -12.19
C ASP A 138 -9.40 0.08 -12.34
N TYR A 139 -8.68 -0.06 -11.21
CA TYR A 139 -7.29 -0.51 -11.21
C TYR A 139 -7.14 -1.91 -11.79
N ILE A 140 -7.93 -2.87 -11.31
CA ILE A 140 -7.91 -4.25 -11.83
C ILE A 140 -8.23 -4.25 -13.33
N LYS A 141 -9.28 -3.57 -13.74
CA LYS A 141 -9.69 -3.50 -15.16
C LYS A 141 -8.60 -2.94 -16.07
N THR A 142 -7.78 -2.03 -15.54
CA THR A 142 -6.70 -1.39 -16.31
C THR A 142 -5.45 -2.26 -16.42
N HIS A 143 -5.14 -3.03 -15.36
CA HIS A 143 -3.85 -3.72 -15.24
C HIS A 143 -3.93 -5.24 -15.42
N MET A 144 -5.13 -5.82 -15.33
CA MET A 144 -5.36 -7.26 -15.41
C MET A 144 -6.32 -7.59 -16.55
N ALA A 145 -5.79 -7.62 -17.77
CA ALA A 145 -6.58 -7.77 -19.01
C ALA A 145 -7.43 -9.05 -19.07
N ASN A 146 -7.03 -10.10 -18.34
CA ASN A 146 -7.67 -11.41 -18.36
C ASN A 146 -8.58 -11.66 -17.15
N LEU A 147 -8.83 -10.63 -16.31
CA LEU A 147 -9.75 -10.71 -15.19
C LEU A 147 -10.91 -9.74 -15.39
N ASP A 148 -12.13 -10.24 -15.24
CA ASP A 148 -13.31 -9.39 -15.14
C ASP A 148 -13.56 -9.06 -13.65
N PRO A 149 -13.41 -7.79 -13.23
CA PRO A 149 -13.61 -7.42 -11.84
C PRO A 149 -15.04 -7.62 -11.34
N ASP A 150 -16.01 -7.86 -12.22
CA ASP A 150 -17.42 -8.05 -11.86
C ASP A 150 -17.78 -9.53 -11.64
N SER A 151 -17.07 -10.47 -12.28
CA SER A 151 -17.30 -11.92 -12.13
C SER A 151 -16.20 -12.63 -11.35
N ASP A 152 -14.94 -12.20 -11.52
CA ASP A 152 -13.78 -12.96 -11.06
C ASP A 152 -13.24 -12.48 -9.72
N ILE A 153 -13.81 -11.39 -9.17
CA ILE A 153 -13.33 -10.76 -7.93
C ILE A 153 -14.49 -10.43 -6.99
N ILE A 154 -14.32 -10.78 -5.72
CA ILE A 154 -15.18 -10.36 -4.64
C ILE A 154 -14.45 -9.24 -3.86
N PHE A 155 -14.97 -8.02 -3.92
CA PHE A 155 -14.48 -6.91 -3.12
C PHE A 155 -15.26 -6.79 -1.81
N ASN A 156 -14.54 -6.67 -0.70
CA ASN A 156 -15.10 -6.31 0.61
C ASN A 156 -14.45 -5.02 1.10
N VAL A 157 -15.26 -3.98 1.28
CA VAL A 157 -14.78 -2.64 1.68
C VAL A 157 -15.00 -2.44 3.17
N LYS A 158 -13.93 -2.14 3.89
CA LYS A 158 -13.89 -1.89 5.34
C LYS A 158 -13.10 -0.62 5.65
N ILE A 159 -13.53 0.51 5.07
CA ILE A 159 -12.93 1.81 5.36
C ILE A 159 -13.59 2.37 6.63
N GLY A 160 -12.82 2.49 7.70
CA GLY A 160 -13.24 3.09 8.96
C GLY A 160 -13.26 4.62 8.91
N GLU A 161 -13.81 5.25 9.96
CA GLU A 161 -13.72 6.70 10.16
C GLU A 161 -12.27 7.10 10.46
N GLY A 162 -11.84 8.25 9.98
CA GLY A 162 -10.55 8.83 10.31
C GLY A 162 -10.45 9.19 11.81
N SER A 163 -9.22 9.31 12.32
CA SER A 163 -8.99 9.74 13.70
C SER A 163 -9.55 11.15 13.93
N THR A 164 -10.21 11.34 15.07
CA THR A 164 -10.74 12.66 15.49
C THR A 164 -9.65 13.68 15.70
N ASP A 165 -8.45 13.24 16.06
CA ASP A 165 -7.30 14.11 16.34
C ASP A 165 -6.60 14.62 15.06
N LEU A 166 -6.99 14.11 13.90
CA LEU A 166 -6.40 14.43 12.59
C LEU A 166 -7.41 15.11 11.64
N LYS A 167 -8.53 15.58 12.18
CA LYS A 167 -9.58 16.29 11.43
C LYS A 167 -9.37 17.79 11.47
#